data_6196eae448ff9cbea7cddaf3d7df640c
#
_entry.id   6196eae448ff9cbea7cddaf3d7df640c
#
_cell.length_a   1.000
_cell.length_b   1.000
_cell.length_c   1.000
_cell.angle_alpha   90.00
_cell.angle_beta   90.00
_cell.angle_gamma   90.00
#
_symmetry.space_group_name_H-M   'P 1'
#
loop_
_entity.id
_entity.type
_entity.pdbx_description
1 polymer ?
#
loop_
_entity_poly.entity_id
_entity_poly.type
_entity_poly.pdbx_seq_one_letter_code
_entity_poly.pdbx_strand_id
1 'polypeptide(L)'
;EQFIILRNLKGAEQKAENKQREADNALLVKYKARAREIVERFEIEGIDWTLNQFEDAFLNTSKQGKFNAYFTDRIAELHATGHIGNSQTYKQTQDMLRSYDRKLDQRLFSDIDLRYVRGFDMFLQKRSCCGNTRKFYFKALRAILNRANAEGVGSVATYPFGRGGFEVSKLEEATAKRYLPAAELSKLKSATANNPQCEYARKLFLFSYYCYGISFIDM
;
A
#
# COMPACT_ATOMS: atom_id res chain seq x y z
N GLU A 1 -11.30 -20.95 34.50
CA GLU A 1 -10.22 -21.99 34.41
C GLU A 1 -10.84 -23.33 34.08
N GLN A 2 -11.00 -23.64 32.80
CA GLN A 2 -11.36 -25.00 32.38
C GLN A 2 -10.07 -25.80 32.17
N PHE A 3 -9.69 -26.54 33.20
CA PHE A 3 -8.70 -27.59 33.06
C PHE A 3 -9.31 -28.76 32.31
N ILE A 4 -8.75 -29.14 31.16
CA ILE A 4 -9.14 -30.33 30.43
C ILE A 4 -8.81 -31.54 31.29
N ILE A 5 -9.86 -32.28 31.69
CA ILE A 5 -9.75 -33.48 32.53
C ILE A 5 -8.98 -34.58 31.78
N LEU A 6 -7.97 -35.15 32.43
CA LEU A 6 -7.13 -36.23 31.92
C LEU A 6 -7.96 -37.49 31.64
N ARG A 7 -8.05 -37.91 30.40
CA ARG A 7 -8.41 -39.28 30.05
C ARG A 7 -7.20 -40.19 30.20
N ASN A 8 -7.36 -41.34 30.85
CA ASN A 8 -6.35 -42.38 30.93
C ASN A 8 -6.18 -43.06 29.57
N LEU A 9 -5.24 -42.54 28.77
CA LEU A 9 -4.83 -43.12 27.49
C LEU A 9 -3.53 -43.93 27.66
N LYS A 10 -3.43 -45.10 27.02
CA LYS A 10 -2.28 -46.01 27.18
C LYS A 10 -1.18 -45.71 26.18
N GLY A 11 0.04 -45.51 26.68
CA GLY A 11 1.29 -45.61 25.91
C GLY A 11 1.60 -44.45 24.94
N ALA A 12 1.62 -44.74 23.66
CA ALA A 12 2.01 -43.76 22.61
C ALA A 12 1.02 -42.60 22.41
N GLU A 13 -0.28 -42.90 22.54
CA GLU A 13 -1.38 -41.90 22.44
C GLU A 13 -1.29 -40.86 23.57
N GLN A 14 -0.96 -41.32 24.80
CA GLN A 14 -0.81 -40.44 25.96
C GLN A 14 0.39 -39.49 25.80
N LYS A 15 1.49 -39.93 25.15
CA LYS A 15 2.63 -39.08 24.85
C LYS A 15 2.32 -38.03 23.80
N ALA A 16 1.56 -38.39 22.76
CA ALA A 16 1.15 -37.48 21.71
C ALA A 16 0.18 -36.41 22.24
N GLU A 17 -0.81 -36.82 23.08
CA GLU A 17 -1.78 -35.91 23.69
C GLU A 17 -1.09 -34.97 24.69
N ASN A 18 -0.13 -35.43 25.48
CA ASN A 18 0.63 -34.57 26.39
C ASN A 18 1.46 -33.54 25.64
N LYS A 19 2.11 -33.92 24.54
CA LYS A 19 2.87 -32.98 23.68
C LYS A 19 1.97 -31.93 23.04
N GLN A 20 0.76 -32.32 22.61
CA GLN A 20 -0.22 -31.37 22.07
C GLN A 20 -0.68 -30.38 23.16
N ARG A 21 -0.96 -30.86 24.37
CA ARG A 21 -1.36 -30.03 25.52
C ARG A 21 -0.24 -29.06 25.94
N GLU A 22 1.00 -29.47 25.91
CA GLU A 22 2.14 -28.58 26.19
C GLU A 22 2.21 -27.47 25.11
N ALA A 23 2.02 -27.81 23.83
CA ALA A 23 1.98 -26.85 22.75
C ALA A 23 0.80 -25.87 22.90
N ASP A 24 -0.39 -26.37 23.23
CA ASP A 24 -1.61 -25.56 23.42
C ASP A 24 -1.45 -24.64 24.65
N ASN A 25 -0.87 -25.13 25.75
CA ASN A 25 -0.57 -24.31 26.93
C ASN A 25 0.45 -23.22 26.62
N ALA A 26 1.51 -23.54 25.87
CA ALA A 26 2.50 -22.55 25.43
C ALA A 26 1.86 -21.47 24.53
N LEU A 27 0.92 -21.85 23.69
CA LEU A 27 0.14 -20.93 22.85
C LEU A 27 -0.76 -20.03 23.69
N LEU A 28 -1.48 -20.58 24.68
CA LEU A 28 -2.32 -19.83 25.61
C LEU A 28 -1.52 -18.80 26.41
N VAL A 29 -0.32 -19.16 26.87
CA VAL A 29 0.59 -18.23 27.57
C VAL A 29 0.96 -17.06 26.65
N LYS A 30 1.26 -17.31 25.37
CA LYS A 30 1.57 -16.27 24.39
C LYS A 30 0.37 -15.35 24.15
N TYR A 31 -0.85 -15.89 24.03
CA TYR A 31 -2.05 -15.07 23.86
C TYR A 31 -2.37 -14.23 25.08
N LYS A 32 -2.19 -14.78 26.30
CA LYS A 32 -2.37 -14.02 27.55
C LYS A 32 -1.36 -12.89 27.66
N ALA A 33 -0.09 -13.13 27.35
CA ALA A 33 0.94 -12.10 27.37
C ALA A 33 0.61 -10.96 26.38
N ARG A 34 0.18 -11.31 25.19
CA ARG A 34 -0.22 -10.35 24.17
C ARG A 34 -1.45 -9.52 24.58
N ALA A 35 -2.46 -10.16 25.17
CA ALA A 35 -3.63 -9.45 25.66
C ALA A 35 -3.25 -8.39 26.72
N ARG A 36 -2.34 -8.75 27.64
CA ARG A 36 -1.81 -7.81 28.64
C ARG A 36 -1.07 -6.64 27.99
N GLU A 37 -0.19 -6.90 27.06
CA GLU A 37 0.57 -5.86 26.33
C GLU A 37 -0.37 -4.84 25.65
N ILE A 38 -1.47 -5.30 25.04
CA ILE A 38 -2.46 -4.41 24.43
C ILE A 38 -3.16 -3.54 25.49
N VAL A 39 -3.59 -4.13 26.60
CA VAL A 39 -4.25 -3.39 27.69
C VAL A 39 -3.29 -2.37 28.31
N GLU A 40 -2.07 -2.79 28.66
CA GLU A 40 -1.04 -1.90 29.20
C GLU A 40 -0.74 -0.72 28.26
N ARG A 41 -0.70 -0.96 26.94
CA ARG A 41 -0.53 0.10 25.97
C ARG A 41 -1.69 1.10 26.00
N PHE A 42 -2.93 0.65 26.03
CA PHE A 42 -4.10 1.52 26.12
C PHE A 42 -4.10 2.35 27.42
N GLU A 43 -3.68 1.74 28.54
CA GLU A 43 -3.58 2.42 29.83
C GLU A 43 -2.47 3.49 29.80
N ILE A 44 -1.30 3.19 29.23
CA ILE A 44 -0.18 4.15 29.09
C ILE A 44 -0.57 5.33 28.19
N GLU A 45 -1.28 5.06 27.09
CA GLU A 45 -1.76 6.07 26.17
C GLU A 45 -2.99 6.84 26.68
N GLY A 46 -3.55 6.46 27.84
CA GLY A 46 -4.73 7.09 28.43
C GLY A 46 -6.00 6.94 27.59
N ILE A 47 -6.11 5.86 26.84
CA ILE A 47 -7.23 5.58 25.95
C ILE A 47 -8.30 4.80 26.72
N ASP A 48 -9.51 5.36 26.85
CA ASP A 48 -10.69 4.62 27.25
C ASP A 48 -11.09 3.68 26.10
N TRP A 49 -10.74 2.40 26.23
CA TRP A 49 -10.94 1.43 25.17
C TRP A 49 -12.24 0.62 25.34
N THR A 50 -12.84 0.25 24.22
CA THR A 50 -13.99 -0.66 24.15
C THR A 50 -13.54 -2.07 23.79
N LEU A 51 -14.41 -3.07 24.06
CA LEU A 51 -14.13 -4.47 23.69
C LEU A 51 -13.83 -4.61 22.19
N ASN A 52 -14.55 -3.90 21.33
CA ASN A 52 -14.32 -3.93 19.87
C ASN A 52 -12.92 -3.41 19.52
N GLN A 53 -12.45 -2.33 20.16
CA GLN A 53 -11.09 -1.81 19.96
C GLN A 53 -10.03 -2.79 20.45
N PHE A 54 -10.28 -3.49 21.55
CA PHE A 54 -9.39 -4.56 22.02
C PHE A 54 -9.37 -5.75 21.05
N GLU A 55 -10.53 -6.22 20.60
CA GLU A 55 -10.64 -7.30 19.62
C GLU A 55 -9.94 -6.93 18.31
N ASP A 56 -10.13 -5.72 17.82
CA ASP A 56 -9.42 -5.21 16.63
C ASP A 56 -7.92 -5.18 16.86
N ALA A 57 -7.43 -4.68 17.96
CA ALA A 57 -6.03 -4.69 18.32
C ALA A 57 -5.48 -6.12 18.48
N PHE A 58 -6.27 -7.02 19.07
CA PHE A 58 -5.89 -8.41 19.29
C PHE A 58 -5.91 -9.24 18.01
N LEU A 59 -6.90 -9.09 17.15
CA LEU A 59 -7.05 -9.83 15.89
C LEU A 59 -6.17 -9.24 14.78
N ASN A 60 -6.05 -7.92 14.70
CA ASN A 60 -5.27 -7.25 13.68
C ASN A 60 -3.76 -7.40 13.85
N THR A 61 -3.26 -7.89 14.99
CA THR A 61 -1.83 -8.21 15.14
C THR A 61 -1.41 -9.40 14.26
N SER A 62 -2.33 -10.24 13.78
CA SER A 62 -2.01 -11.22 12.73
C SER A 62 -1.89 -10.58 11.33
N LYS A 63 -2.51 -9.41 11.12
CA LYS A 63 -2.29 -8.52 9.97
C LYS A 63 -1.17 -7.49 10.26
N GLN A 64 -0.81 -7.27 11.53
CA GLN A 64 0.34 -6.46 11.92
C GLN A 64 1.58 -7.08 11.31
N GLY A 65 2.06 -6.43 10.28
CA GLY A 65 3.35 -6.75 9.73
C GLY A 65 3.36 -7.19 8.27
N LYS A 66 2.30 -7.71 7.68
CA LYS A 66 2.34 -8.09 6.26
C LYS A 66 2.03 -6.89 5.36
N PHE A 67 3.10 -6.27 4.88
CA PHE A 67 3.05 -5.10 4.03
C PHE A 67 2.14 -5.27 2.81
N ASN A 68 2.28 -6.37 2.06
CA ASN A 68 1.52 -6.56 0.82
C ASN A 68 0.04 -6.84 1.05
N ALA A 69 -0.34 -7.53 2.12
CA ALA A 69 -1.73 -7.75 2.49
C ALA A 69 -2.44 -6.41 2.80
N TYR A 70 -1.82 -5.57 3.63
CA TYR A 70 -2.32 -4.23 3.92
C TYR A 70 -2.44 -3.37 2.65
N PHE A 71 -1.46 -3.46 1.75
CA PHE A 71 -1.49 -2.74 0.48
C PHE A 71 -2.69 -3.16 -0.38
N THR A 72 -2.96 -4.47 -0.45
CA THR A 72 -4.11 -5.03 -1.18
C THR A 72 -5.44 -4.58 -0.59
N ASP A 73 -5.58 -4.64 0.74
CA ASP A 73 -6.78 -4.20 1.45
C ASP A 73 -7.05 -2.70 1.18
N ARG A 74 -5.99 -1.88 1.15
CA ARG A 74 -6.11 -0.45 0.85
C ARG A 74 -6.53 -0.17 -0.59
N ILE A 75 -6.06 -0.95 -1.56
CA ILE A 75 -6.50 -0.84 -2.96
C ILE A 75 -7.99 -1.16 -3.07
N ALA A 76 -8.45 -2.22 -2.40
CA ALA A 76 -9.85 -2.63 -2.38
C ALA A 76 -10.75 -1.56 -1.73
N GLU A 77 -10.33 -0.98 -0.62
CA GLU A 77 -11.04 0.11 0.06
C GLU A 77 -11.21 1.34 -0.84
N LEU A 78 -10.13 1.79 -1.49
CA LEU A 78 -10.18 2.93 -2.42
C LEU A 78 -11.10 2.66 -3.61
N HIS A 79 -11.11 1.43 -4.12
CA HIS A 79 -11.99 1.03 -5.20
C HIS A 79 -13.46 1.07 -4.75
N ALA A 80 -13.77 0.50 -3.58
CA ALA A 80 -15.11 0.47 -3.01
C ALA A 80 -15.67 1.87 -2.68
N THR A 81 -14.78 2.82 -2.31
CA THR A 81 -15.15 4.21 -2.01
C THR A 81 -15.16 5.13 -3.24
N GLY A 82 -15.04 4.58 -4.46
CA GLY A 82 -15.11 5.35 -5.70
C GLY A 82 -13.82 6.11 -6.07
N HIS A 83 -12.75 5.99 -5.29
CA HIS A 83 -11.45 6.61 -5.57
C HIS A 83 -10.64 5.81 -6.60
N ILE A 84 -11.23 5.58 -7.79
CA ILE A 84 -10.72 4.67 -8.81
C ILE A 84 -9.29 5.04 -9.28
N GLY A 85 -9.02 6.34 -9.51
CA GLY A 85 -7.70 6.80 -9.95
C GLY A 85 -6.59 6.48 -8.92
N ASN A 86 -6.86 6.67 -7.64
CA ASN A 86 -5.92 6.34 -6.56
C ASN A 86 -5.74 4.83 -6.41
N SER A 87 -6.83 4.06 -6.51
CA SER A 87 -6.81 2.61 -6.51
C SER A 87 -5.91 2.06 -7.63
N GLN A 88 -6.05 2.58 -8.85
CA GLN A 88 -5.21 2.21 -9.99
C GLN A 88 -3.74 2.57 -9.77
N THR A 89 -3.45 3.76 -9.24
CA THR A 89 -2.09 4.20 -8.90
C THR A 89 -1.42 3.26 -7.91
N TYR A 90 -2.14 2.86 -6.88
CA TYR A 90 -1.65 1.94 -5.86
C TYR A 90 -1.46 0.53 -6.44
N LYS A 91 -2.39 0.04 -7.26
CA LYS A 91 -2.28 -1.24 -7.93
C LYS A 91 -1.04 -1.30 -8.84
N GLN A 92 -0.83 -0.28 -9.68
CA GLN A 92 0.36 -0.20 -10.54
C GLN A 92 1.66 -0.22 -9.72
N THR A 93 1.66 0.47 -8.56
CA THR A 93 2.83 0.48 -7.67
C THR A 93 3.05 -0.89 -7.04
N GLN A 94 2.01 -1.57 -6.60
CA GLN A 94 2.07 -2.92 -6.04
C GLN A 94 2.59 -3.92 -7.09
N ASP A 95 2.09 -3.86 -8.32
CA ASP A 95 2.52 -4.74 -9.42
C ASP A 95 4.01 -4.53 -9.77
N MET A 96 4.47 -3.28 -9.71
CA MET A 96 5.89 -2.95 -9.91
C MET A 96 6.76 -3.47 -8.76
N LEU A 97 6.29 -3.36 -7.50
CA LEU A 97 6.97 -3.95 -6.34
C LEU A 97 7.02 -5.48 -6.41
N ARG A 98 5.95 -6.15 -6.87
CA ARG A 98 5.96 -7.61 -7.10
C ARG A 98 6.95 -8.02 -8.20
N SER A 99 7.12 -7.17 -9.21
CA SER A 99 8.13 -7.40 -10.26
C SER A 99 9.57 -7.26 -9.73
N TYR A 100 9.78 -6.42 -8.73
CA TYR A 100 11.05 -6.25 -8.04
C TYR A 100 11.31 -7.35 -7.01
N ASP A 101 10.32 -7.65 -6.18
CA ASP A 101 10.44 -8.61 -5.07
C ASP A 101 9.37 -9.70 -5.17
N ARG A 102 9.78 -10.89 -5.60
CA ARG A 102 8.89 -12.06 -5.70
C ARG A 102 8.38 -12.56 -4.34
N LYS A 103 9.05 -12.16 -3.24
CA LYS A 103 8.67 -12.50 -1.87
C LYS A 103 7.87 -11.40 -1.17
N LEU A 104 7.32 -10.45 -1.92
CA LEU A 104 6.59 -9.30 -1.37
C LEU A 104 5.45 -9.71 -0.43
N ASP A 105 4.76 -10.84 -0.71
CA ASP A 105 3.68 -11.35 0.14
C ASP A 105 4.14 -11.82 1.54
N GLN A 106 5.45 -12.07 1.69
CA GLN A 106 6.06 -12.48 2.95
C GLN A 106 6.66 -11.31 3.72
N ARG A 107 6.83 -10.15 3.08
CA ARG A 107 7.47 -8.97 3.68
C ARG A 107 6.62 -8.37 4.78
N LEU A 108 7.30 -8.06 5.88
CA LEU A 108 6.78 -7.25 6.97
C LEU A 108 7.02 -5.76 6.69
N PHE A 109 6.31 -4.88 7.39
CA PHE A 109 6.58 -3.45 7.30
C PHE A 109 8.02 -3.10 7.72
N SER A 110 8.59 -3.83 8.68
CA SER A 110 9.99 -3.69 9.12
C SER A 110 11.01 -3.98 8.02
N ASP A 111 10.65 -4.79 7.02
CA ASP A 111 11.53 -5.15 5.90
C ASP A 111 11.56 -4.06 4.81
N ILE A 112 10.59 -3.12 4.84
CA ILE A 112 10.51 -2.01 3.88
C ILE A 112 11.31 -0.82 4.42
N ASP A 113 12.56 -1.04 4.60
CA ASP A 113 13.54 -0.08 5.11
C ASP A 113 14.17 0.78 4.00
N LEU A 114 15.10 1.66 4.37
CA LEU A 114 15.82 2.51 3.43
C LEU A 114 16.63 1.71 2.40
N ARG A 115 17.16 0.56 2.79
CA ARG A 115 17.92 -0.32 1.89
C ARG A 115 17.01 -0.94 0.84
N TYR A 116 15.83 -1.38 1.25
CA TYR A 116 14.81 -1.91 0.35
C TYR A 116 14.37 -0.85 -0.68
N VAL A 117 14.07 0.36 -0.22
CA VAL A 117 13.65 1.48 -1.08
C VAL A 117 14.74 1.88 -2.08
N ARG A 118 16.01 1.93 -1.66
CA ARG A 118 17.14 2.17 -2.56
C ARG A 118 17.31 1.05 -3.59
N GLY A 119 17.14 -0.21 -3.18
CA GLY A 119 17.17 -1.36 -4.09
C GLY A 119 16.06 -1.29 -5.13
N PHE A 120 14.84 -0.92 -4.72
CA PHE A 120 13.73 -0.69 -5.63
C PHE A 120 14.00 0.46 -6.61
N ASP A 121 14.61 1.55 -6.15
CA ASP A 121 15.01 2.66 -7.03
C ASP A 121 16.03 2.21 -8.10
N MET A 122 17.05 1.46 -7.70
CA MET A 122 18.01 0.89 -8.65
C MET A 122 17.37 -0.06 -9.66
N PHE A 123 16.37 -0.84 -9.23
CA PHE A 123 15.61 -1.71 -10.13
C PHE A 123 14.82 -0.88 -11.16
N LEU A 124 14.16 0.19 -10.75
CA LEU A 124 13.43 1.09 -11.65
C LEU A 124 14.37 1.79 -12.64
N GLN A 125 15.56 2.20 -12.19
CA GLN A 125 16.59 2.79 -13.07
C GLN A 125 17.05 1.79 -14.13
N LYS A 126 17.31 0.53 -13.76
CA LYS A 126 17.67 -0.53 -14.71
C LYS A 126 16.57 -0.79 -15.75
N ARG A 127 15.32 -0.50 -15.43
CA ARG A 127 14.17 -0.54 -16.36
C ARG A 127 13.99 0.75 -17.16
N SER A 128 14.97 1.66 -17.13
CA SER A 128 14.94 2.95 -17.82
C SER A 128 13.75 3.84 -17.45
N CYS A 129 13.23 3.70 -16.22
CA CYS A 129 12.19 4.58 -15.71
C CYS A 129 12.80 5.98 -15.45
N CYS A 130 12.21 7.02 -16.06
CA CYS A 130 12.59 8.41 -15.78
C CYS A 130 12.28 8.82 -14.33
N GLY A 131 12.89 9.89 -13.85
CA GLY A 131 12.74 10.36 -12.48
C GLY A 131 11.29 10.62 -12.08
N ASN A 132 10.50 11.21 -12.97
CA ASN A 132 9.08 11.46 -12.71
C ASN A 132 8.26 10.16 -12.56
N THR A 133 8.58 9.11 -13.32
CA THR A 133 7.95 7.78 -13.17
C THR A 133 8.36 7.13 -11.85
N ARG A 134 9.63 7.23 -11.47
CA ARG A 134 10.12 6.74 -10.18
C ARG A 134 9.44 7.50 -9.03
N LYS A 135 9.36 8.83 -9.13
CA LYS A 135 8.64 9.69 -8.19
C LYS A 135 7.19 9.27 -8.00
N PHE A 136 6.50 8.87 -9.07
CA PHE A 136 5.14 8.36 -9.02
C PHE A 136 5.02 7.13 -8.11
N TYR A 137 5.85 6.11 -8.29
CA TYR A 137 5.85 4.90 -7.46
C TYR A 137 6.21 5.20 -6.00
N PHE A 138 7.23 6.04 -5.76
CA PHE A 138 7.63 6.38 -4.39
C PHE A 138 6.63 7.25 -3.65
N LYS A 139 5.87 8.09 -4.34
CA LYS A 139 4.75 8.83 -3.71
C LYS A 139 3.68 7.88 -3.19
N ALA A 140 3.28 6.89 -3.98
CA ALA A 140 2.29 5.90 -3.59
C ALA A 140 2.82 5.03 -2.43
N LEU A 141 4.06 4.53 -2.51
CA LEU A 141 4.68 3.74 -1.46
C LEU A 141 4.77 4.54 -0.14
N ARG A 142 5.20 5.80 -0.20
CA ARG A 142 5.26 6.69 0.96
C ARG A 142 3.89 6.90 1.58
N ALA A 143 2.85 7.11 0.77
CA ALA A 143 1.49 7.31 1.26
C ALA A 143 0.96 6.07 2.00
N ILE A 144 1.23 4.86 1.50
CA ILE A 144 0.88 3.60 2.17
C ILE A 144 1.60 3.47 3.52
N LEU A 145 2.92 3.71 3.56
CA LEU A 145 3.69 3.59 4.79
C LEU A 145 3.28 4.64 5.83
N ASN A 146 3.01 5.88 5.41
CA ASN A 146 2.53 6.93 6.30
C ASN A 146 1.18 6.54 6.93
N ARG A 147 0.27 6.02 6.12
CA ARG A 147 -1.03 5.60 6.61
C ARG A 147 -0.90 4.41 7.56
N ALA A 148 -0.12 3.40 7.21
CA ALA A 148 0.13 2.25 8.07
C ALA A 148 0.73 2.66 9.42
N ASN A 149 1.65 3.64 9.42
CA ASN A 149 2.23 4.18 10.65
C ASN A 149 1.19 4.94 11.50
N ALA A 150 0.31 5.72 10.86
CA ALA A 150 -0.77 6.43 11.54
C ALA A 150 -1.81 5.46 12.14
N GLU A 151 -2.03 4.31 11.51
CA GLU A 151 -2.92 3.24 11.99
C GLU A 151 -2.23 2.28 12.98
N GLY A 152 -0.95 2.50 13.31
CA GLY A 152 -0.19 1.69 14.26
C GLY A 152 0.19 0.29 13.76
N VAL A 153 -0.02 -0.03 12.47
CA VAL A 153 0.33 -1.31 11.86
C VAL A 153 1.68 -1.29 11.14
N GLY A 154 2.20 -0.08 10.88
CA GLY A 154 3.47 0.14 10.21
C GLY A 154 4.68 -0.01 11.16
N SER A 155 5.88 0.25 10.63
CA SER A 155 7.14 0.28 11.39
C SER A 155 7.76 1.67 11.33
N VAL A 156 7.61 2.45 12.40
CA VAL A 156 8.19 3.80 12.50
C VAL A 156 9.71 3.74 12.56
N ALA A 157 10.26 2.72 13.24
CA ALA A 157 11.70 2.56 13.44
C ALA A 157 12.47 2.34 12.11
N THR A 158 11.85 1.68 11.13
CA THR A 158 12.47 1.39 9.83
C THR A 158 11.97 2.29 8.70
N TYR A 159 11.18 3.33 9.04
CA TYR A 159 10.54 4.21 8.06
C TYR A 159 11.55 4.85 7.09
N PRO A 160 11.46 4.58 5.78
CA PRO A 160 12.53 4.91 4.83
C PRO A 160 12.51 6.36 4.33
N PHE A 161 11.42 7.10 4.52
CA PHE A 161 11.25 8.47 3.99
C PHE A 161 11.38 9.56 5.05
N GLY A 162 11.90 9.22 6.25
CA GLY A 162 12.16 10.16 7.33
C GLY A 162 13.36 11.07 7.06
N ARG A 163 13.73 11.85 8.09
CA ARG A 163 14.89 12.75 8.03
C ARG A 163 16.16 11.94 7.72
N GLY A 164 16.89 12.30 6.67
CA GLY A 164 18.06 11.57 6.20
C GLY A 164 17.75 10.29 5.41
N GLY A 165 16.47 9.98 5.17
CA GLY A 165 16.00 8.85 4.39
C GLY A 165 16.02 9.09 2.89
N PHE A 166 15.12 8.40 2.17
CA PHE A 166 14.97 8.52 0.73
C PHE A 166 14.15 9.76 0.34
N GLU A 167 14.77 10.66 -0.42
CA GLU A 167 14.18 11.94 -0.80
C GLU A 167 13.46 11.84 -2.15
N VAL A 168 12.14 11.68 -2.11
CA VAL A 168 11.30 11.56 -3.32
C VAL A 168 11.32 12.84 -4.17
N SER A 169 11.54 14.00 -3.57
CA SER A 169 11.62 15.30 -4.26
C SER A 169 12.80 15.38 -5.23
N LYS A 170 13.92 14.74 -4.92
CA LYS A 170 15.11 14.71 -5.78
C LYS A 170 14.93 13.94 -7.07
N LEU A 171 13.86 13.18 -7.21
CA LEU A 171 13.53 12.45 -8.44
C LEU A 171 12.81 13.30 -9.48
N GLU A 172 12.48 14.54 -9.14
CA GLU A 172 11.77 15.43 -10.05
C GLU A 172 12.64 15.85 -11.22
N GLU A 173 12.16 15.59 -12.43
CA GLU A 173 12.76 16.00 -13.67
C GLU A 173 11.85 16.99 -14.38
N ALA A 174 12.45 18.06 -14.92
CA ALA A 174 11.71 19.03 -15.73
C ALA A 174 11.12 18.34 -16.96
N THR A 175 9.83 18.48 -17.16
CA THR A 175 9.14 17.95 -18.33
C THR A 175 8.99 19.05 -19.35
N ALA A 176 9.38 18.81 -20.60
CA ALA A 176 9.12 19.73 -21.69
C ALA A 176 7.61 19.93 -21.83
N LYS A 177 7.15 21.15 -21.68
CA LYS A 177 5.75 21.51 -21.91
C LYS A 177 5.49 21.39 -23.42
N ARG A 178 4.65 20.43 -23.80
CA ARG A 178 4.18 20.28 -25.17
C ARG A 178 2.95 21.17 -25.33
N TYR A 179 3.06 22.18 -26.16
CA TYR A 179 1.94 23.04 -26.55
C TYR A 179 1.84 23.02 -28.08
N LEU A 180 0.64 23.24 -28.58
CA LEU A 180 0.41 23.38 -30.01
C LEU A 180 0.63 24.86 -30.39
N PRO A 181 1.64 25.16 -31.25
CA PRO A 181 1.83 26.53 -31.75
C PRO A 181 0.59 27.04 -32.47
N ALA A 182 0.39 28.37 -32.48
CA ALA A 182 -0.77 28.99 -33.11
C ALA A 182 -0.96 28.60 -34.58
N ALA A 183 0.13 28.44 -35.31
CA ALA A 183 0.11 27.98 -36.70
C ALA A 183 -0.44 26.55 -36.87
N GLU A 184 -0.03 25.63 -35.98
CA GLU A 184 -0.53 24.25 -35.97
C GLU A 184 -2.00 24.19 -35.51
N LEU A 185 -2.37 25.01 -34.56
CA LEU A 185 -3.74 25.14 -34.12
C LEU A 185 -4.64 25.64 -35.27
N SER A 186 -4.18 26.61 -36.06
CA SER A 186 -4.92 27.10 -37.24
C SER A 186 -5.11 26.00 -38.29
N LYS A 187 -4.07 25.19 -38.56
CA LYS A 187 -4.19 24.02 -39.41
C LYS A 187 -5.21 23.01 -38.88
N LEU A 188 -5.19 22.75 -37.57
CA LEU A 188 -6.14 21.84 -36.94
C LEU A 188 -7.59 22.36 -37.03
N LYS A 189 -7.82 23.67 -36.96
CA LYS A 189 -9.15 24.28 -37.12
C LYS A 189 -9.69 24.06 -38.52
N SER A 190 -8.87 24.21 -39.55
CA SER A 190 -9.29 24.10 -40.96
C SER A 190 -9.20 22.66 -41.50
N ALA A 191 -8.57 21.75 -40.79
CA ALA A 191 -8.46 20.37 -41.22
C ALA A 191 -9.79 19.63 -41.20
N THR A 192 -9.99 18.74 -42.17
CA THR A 192 -11.07 17.76 -42.18
C THR A 192 -10.44 16.36 -42.12
N ALA A 193 -10.92 15.53 -41.22
CA ALA A 193 -10.42 14.17 -41.07
C ALA A 193 -11.30 13.20 -41.87
N ASN A 194 -10.70 12.34 -42.66
CA ASN A 194 -11.43 11.32 -43.45
C ASN A 194 -11.98 10.19 -42.57
N ASN A 195 -11.47 10.05 -41.35
CA ASN A 195 -11.96 9.07 -40.36
C ASN A 195 -12.92 9.75 -39.38
N PRO A 196 -14.15 9.25 -39.20
CA PRO A 196 -15.13 9.81 -38.25
C PRO A 196 -14.61 9.91 -36.81
N GLN A 197 -13.78 8.95 -36.36
CA GLN A 197 -13.20 8.97 -35.02
C GLN A 197 -12.17 10.11 -34.86
N CYS A 198 -11.34 10.33 -35.86
CA CYS A 198 -10.39 11.43 -35.88
C CYS A 198 -11.11 12.78 -35.93
N GLU A 199 -12.19 12.90 -36.71
CA GLU A 199 -13.01 14.12 -36.79
C GLU A 199 -13.70 14.41 -35.44
N TYR A 200 -14.18 13.38 -34.77
CA TYR A 200 -14.76 13.51 -33.42
C TYR A 200 -13.70 13.97 -32.42
N ALA A 201 -12.52 13.33 -32.40
CA ALA A 201 -11.41 13.72 -31.52
C ALA A 201 -10.95 15.16 -31.77
N ARG A 202 -10.89 15.59 -33.05
CA ARG A 202 -10.60 16.98 -33.44
C ARG A 202 -11.61 17.97 -32.85
N LYS A 203 -12.90 17.66 -32.97
CA LYS A 203 -13.98 18.49 -32.43
C LYS A 203 -13.90 18.59 -30.89
N LEU A 204 -13.67 17.48 -30.22
CA LEU A 204 -13.49 17.47 -28.75
C LEU A 204 -12.27 18.29 -28.32
N PHE A 205 -11.14 18.14 -29.03
CA PHE A 205 -9.96 18.95 -28.74
C PHE A 205 -10.23 20.45 -28.90
N LEU A 206 -10.87 20.85 -30.00
CA LEU A 206 -11.22 22.26 -30.24
C LEU A 206 -12.23 22.77 -29.22
N PHE A 207 -13.21 21.95 -28.84
CA PHE A 207 -14.15 22.28 -27.77
C PHE A 207 -13.42 22.53 -26.45
N SER A 208 -12.56 21.60 -26.02
CA SER A 208 -11.72 21.78 -24.84
C SER A 208 -10.87 23.05 -24.90
N TYR A 209 -10.24 23.29 -26.05
CA TYR A 209 -9.43 24.49 -26.25
C TYR A 209 -10.24 25.78 -26.07
N TYR A 210 -11.42 25.87 -26.66
CA TYR A 210 -12.28 27.06 -26.54
C TYR A 210 -12.90 27.19 -25.12
N CYS A 211 -13.04 26.09 -24.42
CA CYS A 211 -13.49 26.06 -23.02
C CYS A 211 -12.32 26.16 -22.02
N TYR A 212 -11.17 26.74 -22.41
CA TYR A 212 -10.00 26.96 -21.55
C TYR A 212 -9.41 25.71 -20.93
N GLY A 213 -9.50 24.58 -21.64
CA GLY A 213 -8.89 23.32 -21.20
C GLY A 213 -9.78 22.49 -20.27
N ILE A 214 -11.09 22.52 -20.49
CA ILE A 214 -12.02 21.64 -19.78
C ILE A 214 -11.56 20.17 -19.90
N SER A 215 -11.62 19.46 -18.78
CA SER A 215 -11.22 18.06 -18.73
C SER A 215 -12.13 17.18 -19.59
N PHE A 216 -11.57 16.14 -20.20
CA PHE A 216 -12.36 15.17 -20.98
C PHE A 216 -13.47 14.48 -20.15
N ILE A 217 -13.28 14.36 -18.84
CA ILE A 217 -14.28 13.78 -17.92
C ILE A 217 -15.46 14.74 -17.73
N ASP A 218 -15.23 16.03 -17.88
CA ASP A 218 -16.23 17.09 -17.65
C ASP A 218 -16.95 17.51 -18.95
N MET A 219 -16.58 16.90 -20.08
CA MET A 219 -17.23 17.06 -21.39
C MET A 219 -18.32 16.03 -21.63
#